data_7ad15732826a6e428a1b9e907cb561ba
#
_entry.id   7ad15732826a6e428a1b9e907cb561ba
#
_cell.length_a   1.000
_cell.length_b   1.000
_cell.length_c   1.000
_cell.angle_alpha   90.00
_cell.angle_beta   90.00
_cell.angle_gamma   90.00
#
_symmetry.space_group_name_H-M   'P 1'
#
loop_
_entity.id
_entity.type
_entity.pdbx_description
1 polymer ?
#
loop_
_entity_poly.entity_id
_entity_poly.type
_entity_poly.pdbx_seq_one_letter_code
_entity_poly.pdbx_strand_id
1 'polypeptide(L)'
;MIIGGSKKDVIKNIEQNVLDNELNKKVEINDASLTDEEISKLLDTFYKNKSKKIRYGIKHALANMTVSKYMKMLDKDIEINGSEKLKNIDLSKGAIITSNHFNPLDTFIIRKLVEKVLKKDLYIVIQDTNLAMSGSLGFLMNYLNVIPVSKSPTYLAGTFKENLRKVLNAGNIVLIYPEEEMWFNYRKIRPLKRGAYQYAAILNVPVISCFTKINDTDILDNEEFNKTTYELNVLGVLYPNGEVSPRVNSINMLNEDYELKKLAYEMAYHKKLEYTFAASDIAGYRWNEI
;
A
#
# COMPACT_ATOMS: atom_id res chain seq x y z
N MET A 1 -0.99 13.38 11.87
CA MET A 1 -0.42 14.40 10.92
C MET A 1 -1.07 14.17 9.57
N ILE A 2 -1.86 15.12 9.09
CA ILE A 2 -2.47 15.03 7.74
C ILE A 2 -1.45 15.51 6.73
N ILE A 3 -1.16 14.67 5.75
CA ILE A 3 -0.31 15.01 4.61
C ILE A 3 -1.24 15.46 3.49
N GLY A 4 -1.08 16.71 3.01
CA GLY A 4 -1.76 17.15 1.78
C GLY A 4 -2.98 18.07 1.93
N GLY A 5 -3.04 18.93 2.95
CA GLY A 5 -4.08 19.97 3.05
C GLY A 5 -5.45 19.45 3.51
N SER A 6 -6.52 20.26 3.28
CA SER A 6 -7.89 19.87 3.62
C SER A 6 -8.33 18.60 2.88
N LYS A 7 -9.02 17.72 3.58
CA LYS A 7 -9.54 16.46 3.03
C LYS A 7 -11.05 16.47 2.79
N LYS A 8 -11.73 17.60 3.00
CA LYS A 8 -13.19 17.71 2.81
C LYS A 8 -13.63 17.28 1.42
N ASP A 9 -12.96 17.75 0.38
CA ASP A 9 -13.31 17.41 -1.00
C ASP A 9 -12.97 15.96 -1.34
N VAL A 10 -11.87 15.42 -0.77
CA VAL A 10 -11.53 13.99 -0.89
C VAL A 10 -12.62 13.13 -0.26
N ILE A 11 -13.13 13.50 0.92
CA ILE A 11 -14.20 12.77 1.60
C ILE A 11 -15.51 12.83 0.78
N LYS A 12 -15.86 13.98 0.20
CA LYS A 12 -17.01 14.09 -0.71
C LYS A 12 -16.85 13.19 -1.94
N ASN A 13 -15.64 13.12 -2.51
CA ASN A 13 -15.35 12.20 -3.62
C ASN A 13 -15.49 10.73 -3.20
N ILE A 14 -15.08 10.37 -1.97
CA ILE A 14 -15.30 9.03 -1.42
C ILE A 14 -16.79 8.72 -1.33
N GLU A 15 -17.58 9.61 -0.71
CA GLU A 15 -19.03 9.47 -0.60
C GLU A 15 -19.69 9.30 -1.98
N GLN A 16 -19.36 10.17 -2.93
CA GLN A 16 -19.91 10.10 -4.28
C GLN A 16 -19.54 8.80 -5.00
N ASN A 17 -18.28 8.36 -4.90
CA ASN A 17 -17.84 7.11 -5.52
C ASN A 17 -18.52 5.88 -4.90
N VAL A 18 -18.82 5.92 -3.60
CA VAL A 18 -19.60 4.85 -2.94
C VAL A 18 -21.04 4.85 -3.46
N LEU A 19 -21.70 6.03 -3.57
CA LEU A 19 -23.04 6.14 -4.12
C LEU A 19 -23.14 5.67 -5.58
N ASP A 20 -22.10 5.95 -6.37
CA ASP A 20 -22.01 5.54 -7.78
C ASP A 20 -21.55 4.09 -7.95
N ASN A 21 -21.22 3.37 -6.87
CA ASN A 21 -20.63 2.03 -6.87
C ASN A 21 -19.28 1.97 -7.64
N GLU A 22 -18.52 3.08 -7.63
CA GLU A 22 -17.20 3.20 -8.28
C GLU A 22 -16.05 3.04 -7.26
N LEU A 23 -16.03 1.91 -6.55
CA LEU A 23 -15.22 1.67 -5.36
C LEU A 23 -13.69 1.63 -5.58
N ASN A 24 -13.21 1.66 -6.80
CA ASN A 24 -11.77 1.76 -7.11
C ASN A 24 -11.43 3.07 -7.86
N LYS A 25 -12.37 4.01 -7.94
CA LYS A 25 -12.11 5.29 -8.61
C LYS A 25 -11.27 6.19 -7.72
N LYS A 26 -10.44 7.01 -8.35
CA LYS A 26 -9.60 7.99 -7.70
C LYS A 26 -10.43 9.02 -6.94
N VAL A 27 -9.97 9.38 -5.75
CA VAL A 27 -10.60 10.39 -4.87
C VAL A 27 -9.70 11.58 -4.59
N GLU A 28 -8.38 11.40 -4.67
CA GLU A 28 -7.43 12.49 -4.46
C GLU A 28 -7.53 13.50 -5.60
N ILE A 29 -7.44 14.78 -5.23
CA ILE A 29 -7.46 15.93 -6.12
C ILE A 29 -6.03 16.42 -6.38
N ASN A 30 -5.81 17.06 -7.54
CA ASN A 30 -4.52 17.66 -7.91
C ASN A 30 -3.37 16.69 -8.19
N ASP A 31 -3.66 15.44 -8.53
CA ASP A 31 -2.61 14.56 -9.06
C ASP A 31 -2.20 14.99 -10.48
N ALA A 32 -0.90 14.86 -10.77
CA ALA A 32 -0.36 15.19 -12.07
C ALA A 32 -1.00 14.35 -13.18
N SER A 33 -1.57 15.00 -14.18
CA SER A 33 -1.96 14.37 -15.44
C SER A 33 -0.76 14.42 -16.38
N LEU A 34 -0.16 13.26 -16.67
CA LEU A 34 1.01 13.14 -17.54
C LEU A 34 0.63 12.35 -18.79
N THR A 35 1.21 12.72 -19.90
CA THR A 35 1.12 11.96 -21.16
C THR A 35 1.99 10.71 -21.10
N ASP A 36 1.73 9.74 -21.97
CA ASP A 36 2.52 8.50 -22.04
C ASP A 36 4.01 8.78 -22.34
N GLU A 37 4.31 9.82 -23.11
CA GLU A 37 5.68 10.26 -23.41
C GLU A 37 6.37 10.84 -22.17
N GLU A 38 5.68 11.66 -21.38
CA GLU A 38 6.20 12.20 -20.12
C GLU A 38 6.43 11.09 -19.09
N ILE A 39 5.51 10.13 -18.98
CA ILE A 39 5.67 8.94 -18.14
C ILE A 39 6.89 8.13 -18.56
N SER A 40 7.08 7.87 -19.85
CA SER A 40 8.25 7.16 -20.37
C SER A 40 9.55 7.86 -20.00
N LYS A 41 9.64 9.18 -20.21
CA LYS A 41 10.82 10.00 -19.83
C LYS A 41 11.08 9.98 -18.32
N LEU A 42 10.00 9.97 -17.52
CA LEU A 42 10.07 9.94 -16.07
C LEU A 42 10.66 8.61 -15.58
N LEU A 43 10.17 7.49 -16.11
CA LEU A 43 10.68 6.15 -15.83
C LEU A 43 12.15 5.98 -16.24
N ASP A 44 12.50 6.43 -17.45
CA ASP A 44 13.89 6.40 -17.95
C ASP A 44 14.82 7.19 -17.02
N THR A 45 14.38 8.38 -16.61
CA THR A 45 15.13 9.23 -15.67
C THR A 45 15.32 8.56 -14.32
N PHE A 46 14.26 7.94 -13.79
CA PHE A 46 14.32 7.18 -12.53
C PHE A 46 15.36 6.06 -12.59
N TYR A 47 15.29 5.18 -13.61
CA TYR A 47 16.24 4.08 -13.76
C TYR A 47 17.66 4.55 -14.06
N LYS A 48 17.84 5.59 -14.87
CA LYS A 48 19.14 6.24 -15.11
C LYS A 48 19.76 6.81 -13.83
N ASN A 49 18.94 7.41 -12.96
CA ASN A 49 19.41 7.87 -11.65
C ASN A 49 19.81 6.70 -10.73
N LYS A 50 18.99 5.64 -10.71
CA LYS A 50 19.25 4.43 -9.92
C LYS A 50 20.52 3.70 -10.35
N SER A 51 20.90 3.77 -11.63
CA SER A 51 22.15 3.18 -12.15
C SER A 51 23.43 3.90 -11.67
N LYS A 52 23.32 5.16 -11.23
CA LYS A 52 24.45 5.95 -10.66
C LYS A 52 24.69 5.57 -9.19
N LYS A 53 25.22 4.37 -8.96
CA LYS A 53 25.28 3.69 -7.66
C LYS A 53 25.69 4.57 -6.48
N ILE A 54 26.77 5.34 -6.59
CA ILE A 54 27.30 6.17 -5.48
C ILE A 54 26.33 7.31 -5.15
N ARG A 55 25.97 8.11 -6.15
CA ARG A 55 25.08 9.27 -5.97
C ARG A 55 23.69 8.85 -5.51
N TYR A 56 23.16 7.78 -6.09
CA TYR A 56 21.89 7.22 -5.67
C TYR A 56 21.97 6.68 -4.24
N GLY A 57 23.03 5.95 -3.89
CA GLY A 57 23.24 5.38 -2.56
C GLY A 57 23.23 6.43 -1.45
N ILE A 58 23.90 7.58 -1.67
CA ILE A 58 23.87 8.69 -0.69
C ILE A 58 22.44 9.20 -0.49
N LYS A 59 21.70 9.46 -1.58
CA LYS A 59 20.32 9.97 -1.50
C LYS A 59 19.36 8.92 -0.92
N HIS A 60 19.57 7.65 -1.23
CA HIS A 60 18.83 6.53 -0.64
C HIS A 60 19.06 6.44 0.87
N ALA A 61 20.31 6.59 1.35
CA ALA A 61 20.60 6.63 2.77
C ALA A 61 19.90 7.80 3.47
N LEU A 62 19.92 9.00 2.88
CA LEU A 62 19.20 10.17 3.40
C LEU A 62 17.68 9.94 3.45
N ALA A 63 17.10 9.35 2.40
CA ALA A 63 15.68 9.00 2.36
C ALA A 63 15.32 8.02 3.48
N ASN A 64 16.12 6.97 3.70
CA ASN A 64 15.91 6.01 4.78
C ASN A 64 16.08 6.64 6.17
N MET A 65 17.02 7.57 6.37
CA MET A 65 17.13 8.33 7.63
C MET A 65 15.86 9.14 7.90
N THR A 66 15.30 9.80 6.89
CA THR A 66 14.04 10.54 7.01
C THR A 66 12.90 9.60 7.41
N VAL A 67 12.75 8.47 6.73
CA VAL A 67 11.74 7.46 7.05
C VAL A 67 11.94 6.91 8.47
N SER A 68 13.16 6.60 8.88
CA SER A 68 13.46 6.09 10.22
C SER A 68 13.05 7.08 11.32
N LYS A 69 13.14 8.39 11.05
CA LYS A 69 12.66 9.42 11.99
C LYS A 69 11.12 9.38 12.09
N TYR A 70 10.40 9.30 10.97
CA TYR A 70 8.93 9.16 10.98
C TYR A 70 8.48 7.86 11.65
N MET A 71 9.17 6.74 11.38
CA MET A 71 8.89 5.46 12.01
C MET A 71 8.98 5.52 13.54
N LYS A 72 10.01 6.19 14.09
CA LYS A 72 10.14 6.37 15.55
C LYS A 72 8.99 7.19 16.14
N MET A 73 8.47 8.16 15.41
CA MET A 73 7.33 8.98 15.87
C MET A 73 6.03 8.18 15.88
N LEU A 74 5.83 7.29 14.91
CA LEU A 74 4.63 6.49 14.76
C LEU A 74 4.68 5.15 15.51
N ASP A 75 5.83 4.73 16.00
CA ASP A 75 6.04 3.38 16.57
C ASP A 75 5.06 3.03 17.69
N LYS A 76 4.76 4.01 18.55
CA LYS A 76 3.81 3.87 19.67
C LYS A 76 2.34 3.80 19.25
N ASP A 77 2.02 4.32 18.04
CA ASP A 77 0.67 4.41 17.52
C ASP A 77 0.31 3.18 16.65
N ILE A 78 1.25 2.23 16.52
CA ILE A 78 1.10 1.03 15.68
C ILE A 78 1.24 -0.23 16.55
N GLU A 79 0.23 -1.07 16.57
CA GLU A 79 0.25 -2.43 17.12
C GLU A 79 0.31 -3.45 15.99
N ILE A 80 0.97 -4.60 16.22
CA ILE A 80 1.06 -5.71 15.24
C ILE A 80 0.54 -6.98 15.89
N ASN A 81 -0.51 -7.55 15.28
CA ASN A 81 -1.18 -8.76 15.71
C ASN A 81 -1.04 -9.88 14.66
N GLY A 82 -1.07 -11.15 15.09
CA GLY A 82 -1.04 -12.32 14.19
C GLY A 82 0.34 -12.58 13.56
N SER A 83 1.41 -11.94 14.04
CA SER A 83 2.77 -12.13 13.49
C SER A 83 3.31 -13.57 13.69
N GLU A 84 2.76 -14.33 14.63
CA GLU A 84 3.08 -15.75 14.83
C GLU A 84 2.78 -16.63 13.61
N LYS A 85 1.83 -16.22 12.75
CA LYS A 85 1.51 -16.90 11.49
C LYS A 85 2.66 -16.87 10.48
N LEU A 86 3.66 -16.00 10.70
CA LEU A 86 4.82 -15.86 9.83
C LEU A 86 6.05 -16.63 10.29
N LYS A 87 6.00 -17.34 11.44
CA LYS A 87 7.17 -18.00 12.03
C LYS A 87 7.86 -19.01 11.11
N ASN A 88 7.10 -19.72 10.28
CA ASN A 88 7.59 -20.79 9.43
C ASN A 88 7.50 -20.48 7.93
N ILE A 89 7.31 -19.19 7.58
CA ILE A 89 7.26 -18.81 6.17
C ILE A 89 8.64 -18.91 5.53
N ASP A 90 8.71 -19.59 4.38
CA ASP A 90 9.94 -19.57 3.55
C ASP A 90 9.99 -18.25 2.75
N LEU A 91 10.95 -17.40 3.11
CA LEU A 91 11.23 -16.14 2.44
C LEU A 91 12.54 -16.18 1.61
N SER A 92 13.01 -17.35 1.23
CA SER A 92 14.18 -17.49 0.35
C SER A 92 13.99 -16.78 -1.00
N LYS A 93 12.74 -16.76 -1.49
CA LYS A 93 12.32 -16.02 -2.68
C LYS A 93 11.46 -14.80 -2.34
N GLY A 94 11.56 -14.26 -1.13
CA GLY A 94 10.74 -13.14 -0.69
C GLY A 94 9.24 -13.43 -0.63
N ALA A 95 8.43 -12.38 -0.52
CA ALA A 95 6.97 -12.44 -0.54
C ALA A 95 6.37 -11.13 -1.04
N ILE A 96 5.13 -11.18 -1.52
CA ILE A 96 4.29 -9.99 -1.70
C ILE A 96 3.46 -9.80 -0.44
N ILE A 97 3.35 -8.58 0.08
CA ILE A 97 2.38 -8.21 1.11
C ILE A 97 1.24 -7.41 0.48
N THR A 98 0.02 -7.72 0.86
CA THR A 98 -1.18 -6.96 0.51
C THR A 98 -1.83 -6.38 1.77
N SER A 99 -2.34 -5.15 1.69
CA SER A 99 -3.08 -4.48 2.77
C SER A 99 -4.14 -3.54 2.18
N ASN A 100 -5.07 -3.06 3.01
CA ASN A 100 -5.95 -1.95 2.67
C ASN A 100 -5.14 -0.64 2.53
N HIS A 101 -5.61 0.28 1.68
CA HIS A 101 -4.89 1.51 1.32
C HIS A 101 -5.70 2.76 1.69
N PHE A 102 -5.32 3.40 2.79
CA PHE A 102 -6.15 4.46 3.39
C PHE A 102 -5.39 5.74 3.74
N ASN A 103 -4.05 5.72 3.81
CA ASN A 103 -3.29 6.89 4.26
C ASN A 103 -1.86 6.81 3.72
N PRO A 104 -1.19 7.92 3.38
CA PRO A 104 0.23 7.91 3.00
C PRO A 104 1.15 7.30 4.07
N LEU A 105 0.69 7.20 5.32
CA LEU A 105 1.43 6.61 6.43
C LEU A 105 1.23 5.09 6.56
N ASP A 106 0.26 4.49 5.85
CA ASP A 106 -0.04 3.05 5.96
C ASP A 106 1.14 2.16 5.55
N THR A 107 1.98 2.63 4.63
CA THR A 107 3.24 1.99 4.27
C THR A 107 4.20 1.85 5.47
N PHE A 108 4.20 2.80 6.41
CA PHE A 108 5.06 2.71 7.61
C PHE A 108 4.57 1.62 8.57
N ILE A 109 3.27 1.34 8.59
CA ILE A 109 2.68 0.26 9.38
C ILE A 109 3.20 -1.09 8.89
N ILE A 110 3.16 -1.31 7.56
CA ILE A 110 3.71 -2.53 6.93
C ILE A 110 5.23 -2.60 7.10
N ARG A 111 5.93 -1.47 6.98
CA ARG A 111 7.38 -1.39 7.19
C ARG A 111 7.77 -1.85 8.60
N LYS A 112 7.00 -1.49 9.64
CA LYS A 112 7.24 -1.97 11.00
C LYS A 112 7.19 -3.49 11.09
N LEU A 113 6.21 -4.15 10.46
CA LEU A 113 6.13 -5.61 10.38
C LEU A 113 7.36 -6.19 9.67
N VAL A 114 7.70 -5.67 8.49
CA VAL A 114 8.79 -6.22 7.66
C VAL A 114 10.15 -6.06 8.35
N GLU A 115 10.46 -4.88 8.88
CA GLU A 115 11.76 -4.61 9.51
C GLU A 115 11.90 -5.25 10.89
N LYS A 116 10.84 -5.24 11.71
CA LYS A 116 10.92 -5.74 13.11
C LYS A 116 10.69 -7.24 13.23
N VAL A 117 9.76 -7.80 12.43
CA VAL A 117 9.38 -9.22 12.51
C VAL A 117 10.12 -10.06 11.47
N LEU A 118 10.02 -9.68 10.19
CA LEU A 118 10.60 -10.49 9.10
C LEU A 118 12.09 -10.26 8.91
N LYS A 119 12.65 -9.13 9.39
CA LYS A 119 14.08 -8.75 9.22
C LYS A 119 14.49 -8.72 7.75
N LYS A 120 13.65 -8.12 6.91
CA LYS A 120 13.82 -8.00 5.46
C LYS A 120 13.71 -6.54 5.03
N ASP A 121 14.16 -6.25 3.80
CA ASP A 121 13.91 -4.96 3.17
C ASP A 121 12.51 -4.92 2.56
N LEU A 122 11.84 -3.78 2.73
CA LEU A 122 10.54 -3.51 2.11
C LEU A 122 10.72 -2.69 0.84
N TYR A 123 10.17 -3.21 -0.25
CA TYR A 123 9.95 -2.49 -1.51
C TYR A 123 8.47 -2.17 -1.69
N ILE A 124 8.15 -1.01 -2.26
CA ILE A 124 6.77 -0.53 -2.40
C ILE A 124 6.47 -0.33 -3.88
N VAL A 125 5.39 -0.92 -4.36
CA VAL A 125 4.88 -0.60 -5.69
C VAL A 125 4.16 0.75 -5.63
N ILE A 126 4.56 1.68 -6.48
CA ILE A 126 3.99 3.04 -6.58
C ILE A 126 3.53 3.30 -8.02
N GLN A 127 2.54 4.17 -8.21
CA GLN A 127 2.22 4.68 -9.55
C GLN A 127 3.40 5.45 -10.12
N ASP A 128 3.61 5.35 -11.43
CA ASP A 128 4.66 6.08 -12.15
C ASP A 128 4.56 7.59 -11.96
N THR A 129 3.35 8.16 -11.91
CA THR A 129 3.09 9.58 -11.64
C THR A 129 3.62 10.06 -10.29
N ASN A 130 3.77 9.17 -9.29
CA ASN A 130 4.33 9.52 -7.99
C ASN A 130 5.80 9.95 -8.07
N LEU A 131 6.52 9.54 -9.10
CA LEU A 131 7.90 10.00 -9.36
C LEU A 131 7.96 11.48 -9.75
N ALA A 132 6.86 12.07 -10.23
CA ALA A 132 6.77 13.49 -10.57
C ALA A 132 6.44 14.40 -9.38
N MET A 133 6.11 13.82 -8.21
CA MET A 133 5.84 14.60 -7.01
C MET A 133 7.03 15.49 -6.64
N SER A 134 6.76 16.67 -6.08
CA SER A 134 7.76 17.63 -5.64
C SER A 134 8.05 17.55 -4.14
N GLY A 135 9.05 18.30 -3.69
CA GLY A 135 9.38 18.46 -2.27
C GLY A 135 9.90 17.17 -1.61
N SER A 136 9.66 17.05 -0.31
CA SER A 136 10.12 15.91 0.51
C SER A 136 9.48 14.59 0.07
N LEU A 137 8.19 14.61 -0.28
CA LEU A 137 7.49 13.41 -0.74
C LEU A 137 8.06 12.91 -2.07
N GLY A 138 8.26 13.81 -3.04
CA GLY A 138 8.91 13.47 -4.31
C GLY A 138 10.34 12.95 -4.12
N PHE A 139 11.09 13.49 -3.16
CA PHE A 139 12.40 12.95 -2.81
C PHE A 139 12.29 11.49 -2.31
N LEU A 140 11.33 11.19 -1.43
CA LEU A 140 11.12 9.83 -0.94
C LEU A 140 10.69 8.87 -2.06
N MET A 141 9.74 9.28 -2.92
CA MET A 141 9.28 8.47 -4.06
C MET A 141 10.41 8.15 -5.06
N ASN A 142 11.42 9.00 -5.19
CA ASN A 142 12.55 8.79 -6.10
C ASN A 142 13.72 8.01 -5.48
N TYR A 143 13.86 7.98 -4.15
CA TYR A 143 15.07 7.45 -3.50
C TYR A 143 14.83 6.38 -2.43
N LEU A 144 13.60 6.01 -2.11
CA LEU A 144 13.31 4.81 -1.32
C LEU A 144 13.36 3.54 -2.17
N ASN A 145 13.15 2.40 -1.54
CA ASN A 145 12.95 1.11 -2.20
C ASN A 145 11.57 1.08 -2.86
N VAL A 146 11.45 1.67 -4.04
CA VAL A 146 10.21 1.70 -4.81
C VAL A 146 10.36 0.97 -6.14
N ILE A 147 9.22 0.44 -6.62
CA ILE A 147 9.07 -0.18 -7.94
C ILE A 147 7.91 0.53 -8.63
N PRO A 148 8.16 1.45 -9.58
CA PRO A 148 7.08 2.13 -10.26
C PRO A 148 6.29 1.15 -11.15
N VAL A 149 4.97 1.24 -11.10
CA VAL A 149 4.04 0.55 -12.00
C VAL A 149 3.48 1.56 -13.01
N SER A 150 3.29 1.13 -14.26
CA SER A 150 2.73 1.96 -15.32
C SER A 150 1.62 1.20 -16.03
N LYS A 151 0.74 1.93 -16.74
CA LYS A 151 -0.35 1.33 -17.51
C LYS A 151 0.11 0.64 -18.79
N SER A 152 1.37 0.87 -19.23
CA SER A 152 1.91 0.27 -20.47
C SER A 152 2.02 -1.26 -20.35
N PRO A 153 1.35 -2.05 -21.21
CA PRO A 153 1.42 -3.51 -21.20
C PRO A 153 2.85 -4.02 -21.41
N THR A 154 3.60 -3.40 -22.29
CA THR A 154 5.01 -3.75 -22.57
C THR A 154 5.90 -3.55 -21.35
N TYR A 155 5.72 -2.42 -20.64
CA TYR A 155 6.44 -2.14 -19.40
C TYR A 155 6.07 -3.14 -18.31
N LEU A 156 4.79 -3.45 -18.14
CA LEU A 156 4.31 -4.43 -17.16
C LEU A 156 4.85 -5.84 -17.38
N ALA A 157 4.83 -6.30 -18.65
CA ALA A 157 5.33 -7.63 -19.03
C ALA A 157 6.86 -7.73 -18.97
N GLY A 158 7.56 -6.65 -19.19
CA GLY A 158 9.03 -6.55 -19.21
C GLY A 158 9.62 -5.97 -17.92
N THR A 159 9.89 -4.68 -17.94
CA THR A 159 10.66 -3.97 -16.90
C THR A 159 10.09 -4.14 -15.49
N PHE A 160 8.78 -3.98 -15.33
CA PHE A 160 8.14 -4.10 -14.02
C PHE A 160 8.27 -5.52 -13.45
N LYS A 161 7.93 -6.53 -14.25
CA LYS A 161 8.05 -7.94 -13.84
C LYS A 161 9.49 -8.32 -13.49
N GLU A 162 10.48 -7.85 -14.27
CA GLU A 162 11.90 -8.12 -13.99
C GLU A 162 12.37 -7.46 -12.69
N ASN A 163 11.93 -6.24 -12.39
CA ASN A 163 12.25 -5.58 -11.13
C ASN A 163 11.63 -6.32 -9.93
N LEU A 164 10.36 -6.74 -10.04
CA LEU A 164 9.73 -7.60 -9.02
C LEU A 164 10.53 -8.87 -8.79
N ARG A 165 10.88 -9.59 -9.89
CA ARG A 165 11.66 -10.84 -9.81
C ARG A 165 13.00 -10.63 -9.11
N LYS A 166 13.74 -9.57 -9.46
CA LYS A 166 15.04 -9.27 -8.84
C LYS A 166 14.93 -9.03 -7.35
N VAL A 167 13.94 -8.25 -6.94
CA VAL A 167 13.70 -7.91 -5.53
C VAL A 167 13.29 -9.15 -4.74
N LEU A 168 12.35 -9.92 -5.26
CA LEU A 168 11.83 -11.11 -4.60
C LEU A 168 12.88 -12.22 -4.54
N ASN A 169 13.63 -12.48 -5.63
CA ASN A 169 14.72 -13.47 -5.63
C ASN A 169 15.87 -13.12 -4.66
N ALA A 170 16.00 -11.86 -4.27
CA ALA A 170 16.93 -11.46 -3.21
C ALA A 170 16.36 -11.68 -1.79
N GLY A 171 15.19 -12.30 -1.67
CA GLY A 171 14.53 -12.61 -0.40
C GLY A 171 13.85 -11.40 0.26
N ASN A 172 13.61 -10.32 -0.48
CA ASN A 172 12.98 -9.11 0.03
C ASN A 172 11.45 -9.15 -0.10
N ILE A 173 10.80 -8.22 0.55
CA ILE A 173 9.35 -8.11 0.59
C ILE A 173 8.88 -6.97 -0.32
N VAL A 174 7.80 -7.22 -1.07
CA VAL A 174 7.18 -6.21 -1.94
C VAL A 174 5.76 -5.92 -1.47
N LEU A 175 5.48 -4.68 -1.10
CA LEU A 175 4.13 -4.21 -0.79
C LEU A 175 3.41 -3.80 -2.06
N ILE A 176 2.23 -4.37 -2.27
CA ILE A 176 1.29 -3.99 -3.32
C ILE A 176 -0.08 -3.79 -2.68
N TYR A 177 -0.66 -2.62 -2.85
CA TYR A 177 -2.02 -2.35 -2.44
C TYR A 177 -3.01 -2.81 -3.52
N PRO A 178 -3.76 -3.90 -3.30
CA PRO A 178 -4.62 -4.45 -4.36
C PRO A 178 -5.89 -3.63 -4.62
N GLU A 179 -6.17 -2.65 -3.77
CA GLU A 179 -7.24 -1.65 -4.00
C GLU A 179 -6.85 -0.57 -5.01
N GLU A 180 -5.55 -0.48 -5.36
CA GLU A 180 -4.89 0.48 -6.26
C GLU A 180 -4.94 1.92 -5.72
N GLU A 181 -6.11 2.53 -5.65
CA GLU A 181 -6.27 3.91 -5.19
C GLU A 181 -6.31 4.01 -3.66
N MET A 182 -5.72 5.06 -3.10
CA MET A 182 -5.79 5.36 -1.68
C MET A 182 -7.06 6.16 -1.38
N TRP A 183 -7.89 5.69 -0.43
CA TRP A 183 -9.05 6.43 0.05
C TRP A 183 -8.82 6.91 1.49
N PHE A 184 -8.63 8.20 1.64
CA PHE A 184 -8.14 8.80 2.87
C PHE A 184 -8.97 8.42 4.10
N ASN A 185 -8.33 7.75 5.06
CA ASN A 185 -8.87 7.26 6.33
C ASN A 185 -10.15 6.40 6.20
N TYR A 186 -10.43 5.86 5.01
CA TYR A 186 -11.60 5.00 4.77
C TYR A 186 -11.36 3.61 5.36
N ARG A 187 -12.26 3.18 6.24
CA ARG A 187 -12.10 1.95 7.04
C ARG A 187 -12.44 0.68 6.29
N LYS A 188 -13.35 0.75 5.31
CA LYS A 188 -13.84 -0.42 4.59
C LYS A 188 -12.83 -0.91 3.57
N ILE A 189 -12.78 -2.23 3.43
CA ILE A 189 -12.08 -2.90 2.33
C ILE A 189 -12.83 -2.62 1.05
N ARG A 190 -12.11 -2.29 -0.01
CA ARG A 190 -12.66 -2.11 -1.34
C ARG A 190 -12.37 -3.33 -2.21
N PRO A 191 -13.07 -3.53 -3.34
CA PRO A 191 -12.81 -4.63 -4.25
C PRO A 191 -11.34 -4.69 -4.68
N LEU A 192 -10.73 -5.87 -4.58
CA LEU A 192 -9.32 -6.08 -4.87
C LEU A 192 -9.08 -6.31 -6.37
N LYS A 193 -7.98 -5.76 -6.89
CA LYS A 193 -7.51 -5.98 -8.26
C LYS A 193 -6.50 -7.12 -8.32
N ARG A 194 -6.49 -7.83 -9.43
CA ARG A 194 -5.74 -9.08 -9.58
C ARG A 194 -4.22 -8.91 -9.68
N GLY A 195 -3.70 -7.71 -9.93
CA GLY A 195 -2.30 -7.47 -10.26
C GLY A 195 -1.30 -8.11 -9.29
N ALA A 196 -1.45 -7.88 -7.97
CA ALA A 196 -0.58 -8.44 -6.94
C ALA A 196 -0.52 -9.98 -6.99
N TYR A 197 -1.68 -10.62 -7.08
CA TYR A 197 -1.82 -12.09 -7.08
C TYR A 197 -1.33 -12.71 -8.39
N GLN A 198 -1.48 -12.00 -9.52
CA GLN A 198 -0.96 -12.44 -10.81
C GLN A 198 0.58 -12.50 -10.79
N TYR A 199 1.24 -11.50 -10.24
CA TYR A 199 2.70 -11.52 -10.12
C TYR A 199 3.16 -12.53 -9.08
N ALA A 200 2.46 -12.71 -7.98
CA ALA A 200 2.76 -13.76 -7.00
C ALA A 200 2.70 -15.15 -7.65
N ALA A 201 1.64 -15.43 -8.43
CA ALA A 201 1.49 -16.69 -9.13
C ALA A 201 2.54 -16.93 -10.22
N ILE A 202 2.87 -15.90 -11.03
CA ILE A 202 3.88 -16.01 -12.11
C ILE A 202 5.29 -16.19 -11.53
N LEU A 203 5.60 -15.51 -10.42
CA LEU A 203 6.92 -15.57 -9.79
C LEU A 203 7.05 -16.68 -8.75
N ASN A 204 5.96 -17.40 -8.50
CA ASN A 204 5.85 -18.49 -7.53
C ASN A 204 6.34 -18.08 -6.14
N VAL A 205 5.75 -16.99 -5.62
CA VAL A 205 6.02 -16.46 -4.27
C VAL A 205 4.75 -16.35 -3.44
N PRO A 206 4.82 -16.47 -2.10
CA PRO A 206 3.65 -16.33 -1.25
C PRO A 206 3.13 -14.88 -1.21
N VAL A 207 1.83 -14.73 -0.88
CA VAL A 207 1.20 -13.46 -0.53
C VAL A 207 0.89 -13.46 0.96
N ILE A 208 1.45 -12.50 1.69
CA ILE A 208 1.12 -12.25 3.09
C ILE A 208 -0.07 -11.30 3.11
N SER A 209 -1.23 -11.78 3.55
CA SER A 209 -2.44 -10.99 3.70
C SER A 209 -2.41 -10.20 5.01
N CYS A 210 -2.60 -8.89 4.92
CA CYS A 210 -2.68 -7.99 6.07
C CYS A 210 -3.92 -7.11 5.98
N PHE A 211 -4.43 -6.71 7.15
CA PHE A 211 -5.47 -5.70 7.31
C PHE A 211 -5.10 -4.76 8.45
N THR A 212 -5.15 -3.46 8.18
CA THR A 212 -4.94 -2.43 9.21
C THR A 212 -6.29 -1.87 9.66
N LYS A 213 -6.62 -2.07 10.93
CA LYS A 213 -7.72 -1.40 11.61
C LYS A 213 -7.27 0.00 12.03
N ILE A 214 -8.10 0.99 11.78
CA ILE A 214 -7.87 2.39 12.16
C ILE A 214 -8.74 2.69 13.38
N ASN A 215 -8.12 3.07 14.49
CA ASN A 215 -8.80 3.44 15.72
C ASN A 215 -8.86 4.96 15.85
N ASP A 216 -10.01 5.48 16.26
CA ASP A 216 -10.16 6.88 16.63
C ASP A 216 -9.51 7.16 18.00
N THR A 217 -9.09 8.39 18.20
CA THR A 217 -8.71 8.92 19.52
C THR A 217 -9.41 10.26 19.75
N ASP A 218 -9.46 10.71 21.01
CA ASP A 218 -9.98 12.03 21.38
C ASP A 218 -8.90 13.13 21.28
N ILE A 219 -7.71 12.81 20.74
CA ILE A 219 -6.60 13.73 20.63
C ILE A 219 -6.72 14.49 19.31
N LEU A 220 -6.83 15.81 19.37
CA LEU A 220 -6.87 16.67 18.19
C LEU A 220 -5.57 16.56 17.37
N ASP A 221 -5.68 16.37 16.07
CA ASP A 221 -4.57 16.46 15.11
C ASP A 221 -4.60 17.81 14.37
N ASN A 222 -5.78 18.23 13.92
CA ASN A 222 -6.05 19.53 13.32
C ASN A 222 -7.56 19.87 13.41
N GLU A 223 -7.99 20.95 12.77
CA GLU A 223 -9.39 21.40 12.80
C GLU A 223 -10.39 20.36 12.27
N GLU A 224 -9.99 19.54 11.29
CA GLU A 224 -10.85 18.56 10.62
C GLU A 224 -10.79 17.16 11.25
N PHE A 225 -9.68 16.80 11.91
CA PHE A 225 -9.41 15.42 12.33
C PHE A 225 -8.84 15.30 13.74
N ASN A 226 -9.26 14.26 14.42
CA ASN A 226 -8.54 13.68 15.54
C ASN A 226 -7.42 12.74 15.06
N LYS A 227 -6.41 12.52 15.89
CA LYS A 227 -5.37 11.51 15.66
C LYS A 227 -5.98 10.12 15.58
N THR A 228 -5.33 9.26 14.82
CA THR A 228 -5.67 7.85 14.72
C THR A 228 -4.51 6.98 15.16
N THR A 229 -4.82 5.79 15.68
CA THR A 229 -3.86 4.72 15.94
C THR A 229 -4.20 3.50 15.08
N TYR A 230 -3.27 2.55 14.99
CA TYR A 230 -3.35 1.50 13.98
C TYR A 230 -3.07 0.14 14.60
N GLU A 231 -3.91 -0.84 14.27
CA GLU A 231 -3.69 -2.26 14.57
C GLU A 231 -3.49 -3.01 13.25
N LEU A 232 -2.25 -3.41 12.97
CA LEU A 232 -1.94 -4.25 11.82
C LEU A 232 -2.20 -5.72 12.17
N ASN A 233 -3.12 -6.33 11.46
CA ASN A 233 -3.45 -7.74 11.63
C ASN A 233 -2.88 -8.54 10.46
N VAL A 234 -1.98 -9.49 10.74
CA VAL A 234 -1.55 -10.50 9.78
C VAL A 234 -2.64 -11.56 9.72
N LEU A 235 -3.28 -11.69 8.56
CA LEU A 235 -4.44 -12.56 8.39
C LEU A 235 -4.05 -14.00 8.03
N GLY A 236 -3.04 -14.15 7.17
CA GLY A 236 -2.56 -15.44 6.71
C GLY A 236 -1.51 -15.30 5.62
N VAL A 237 -1.07 -16.45 5.12
CA VAL A 237 -0.13 -16.56 3.98
C VAL A 237 -0.76 -17.42 2.91
N LEU A 238 -0.91 -16.87 1.72
CA LEU A 238 -1.50 -17.52 0.56
C LEU A 238 -0.38 -18.03 -0.35
N TYR A 239 -0.42 -19.27 -0.74
CA TYR A 239 0.59 -19.88 -1.60
C TYR A 239 0.03 -20.22 -2.98
N PRO A 240 0.80 -19.96 -4.06
CA PRO A 240 0.44 -20.49 -5.36
C PRO A 240 0.41 -22.02 -5.33
N ASN A 241 -0.64 -22.62 -5.91
CA ASN A 241 -0.73 -24.07 -6.11
C ASN A 241 -0.06 -24.45 -7.44
N GLY A 242 0.95 -25.28 -7.41
CA GLY A 242 1.71 -25.72 -8.60
C GLY A 242 0.90 -26.57 -9.59
N GLU A 243 -0.27 -27.09 -9.18
CA GLU A 243 -1.12 -27.94 -10.01
C GLU A 243 -2.05 -27.16 -10.94
N VAL A 244 -2.20 -25.83 -10.70
CA VAL A 244 -3.08 -24.98 -11.50
C VAL A 244 -2.33 -23.85 -12.18
N SER A 245 -2.90 -23.31 -13.27
CA SER A 245 -2.26 -22.23 -14.01
C SER A 245 -2.09 -20.96 -13.17
N PRO A 246 -1.11 -20.07 -13.50
CA PRO A 246 -0.96 -18.79 -12.81
C PRO A 246 -2.22 -17.92 -12.84
N ARG A 247 -3.04 -18.05 -13.90
CA ARG A 247 -4.32 -17.33 -13.99
C ARG A 247 -5.31 -17.82 -12.92
N VAL A 248 -5.46 -19.12 -12.75
CA VAL A 248 -6.34 -19.72 -11.73
C VAL A 248 -5.82 -19.39 -10.34
N ASN A 249 -4.53 -19.57 -10.10
CA ASN A 249 -3.90 -19.18 -8.83
C ASN A 249 -4.20 -17.73 -8.45
N SER A 250 -4.05 -16.81 -9.40
CA SER A 250 -4.27 -15.38 -9.12
C SER A 250 -5.71 -15.06 -8.73
N ILE A 251 -6.67 -15.78 -9.28
CA ILE A 251 -8.10 -15.62 -8.93
C ILE A 251 -8.37 -16.23 -7.55
N ASN A 252 -7.87 -17.43 -7.29
CA ASN A 252 -8.06 -18.09 -6.00
C ASN A 252 -7.46 -17.28 -4.85
N MET A 253 -6.20 -16.84 -4.99
CA MET A 253 -5.54 -16.02 -3.97
C MET A 253 -6.22 -14.67 -3.77
N LEU A 254 -6.72 -14.01 -4.83
CA LEU A 254 -7.49 -12.78 -4.71
C LEU A 254 -8.76 -12.98 -3.90
N ASN A 255 -9.54 -14.02 -4.25
CA ASN A 255 -10.80 -14.31 -3.54
C ASN A 255 -10.55 -14.64 -2.06
N GLU A 256 -9.54 -15.46 -1.79
CA GLU A 256 -9.15 -15.81 -0.43
C GLU A 256 -8.68 -14.58 0.37
N ASP A 257 -7.83 -13.74 -0.21
CA ASP A 257 -7.37 -12.50 0.42
C ASP A 257 -8.52 -11.52 0.69
N TYR A 258 -9.46 -11.41 -0.24
CA TYR A 258 -10.65 -10.58 -0.06
C TYR A 258 -11.52 -11.07 1.11
N GLU A 259 -11.82 -12.37 1.18
CA GLU A 259 -12.62 -12.92 2.26
C GLU A 259 -11.91 -12.81 3.62
N LEU A 260 -10.59 -13.01 3.69
CA LEU A 260 -9.81 -12.78 4.91
C LEU A 260 -9.91 -11.33 5.39
N LYS A 261 -9.75 -10.36 4.48
CA LYS A 261 -9.82 -8.94 4.80
C LYS A 261 -11.24 -8.51 5.18
N LYS A 262 -12.26 -9.04 4.49
CA LYS A 262 -13.66 -8.79 4.81
C LYS A 262 -13.99 -9.27 6.24
N LEU A 263 -13.62 -10.50 6.58
CA LEU A 263 -13.79 -11.03 7.94
C LEU A 263 -13.03 -10.17 8.97
N ALA A 264 -11.81 -9.76 8.67
CA ALA A 264 -11.03 -8.90 9.55
C ALA A 264 -11.69 -7.54 9.78
N TYR A 265 -12.26 -6.93 8.73
CA TYR A 265 -13.04 -5.69 8.84
C TYR A 265 -14.29 -5.89 9.71
N GLU A 266 -15.08 -6.95 9.44
CA GLU A 266 -16.32 -7.24 10.16
C GLU A 266 -16.06 -7.50 11.65
N MET A 267 -14.99 -8.22 11.97
CA MET A 267 -14.55 -8.43 13.36
C MET A 267 -14.05 -7.15 14.03
N ALA A 268 -13.24 -6.36 13.32
CA ALA A 268 -12.62 -5.15 13.86
C ALA A 268 -13.63 -4.05 14.20
N TYR A 269 -14.68 -3.91 13.40
CA TYR A 269 -15.66 -2.84 13.54
C TYR A 269 -17.06 -3.31 13.96
N HIS A 270 -17.24 -4.63 14.19
CA HIS A 270 -18.53 -5.24 14.58
C HIS A 270 -19.68 -4.87 13.62
N LYS A 271 -19.38 -4.81 12.32
CA LYS A 271 -20.31 -4.44 11.26
C LYS A 271 -20.10 -5.35 10.05
N LYS A 272 -21.17 -5.68 9.35
CA LYS A 272 -21.07 -6.31 8.02
C LYS A 272 -20.44 -5.35 7.02
N LEU A 273 -19.65 -5.89 6.11
CA LEU A 273 -19.11 -5.10 5.01
C LEU A 273 -20.21 -4.83 3.97
N GLU A 274 -20.66 -3.61 3.93
CA GLU A 274 -21.62 -3.11 2.95
C GLU A 274 -21.08 -1.85 2.29
N TYR A 275 -21.27 -1.72 0.99
CA TYR A 275 -20.78 -0.55 0.24
C TYR A 275 -21.82 0.57 0.23
N THR A 276 -22.22 0.97 1.42
CA THR A 276 -22.95 2.20 1.70
C THR A 276 -22.00 3.19 2.36
N PHE A 277 -22.25 4.49 2.28
CA PHE A 277 -21.46 5.49 2.97
C PHE A 277 -22.08 5.89 4.28
N ALA A 278 -21.29 5.96 5.32
CA ALA A 278 -21.65 6.53 6.62
C ALA A 278 -20.50 7.39 7.14
N ALA A 279 -20.79 8.42 7.92
CA ALA A 279 -19.80 9.31 8.52
C ALA A 279 -18.71 8.53 9.28
N SER A 280 -19.11 7.49 10.02
CA SER A 280 -18.19 6.62 10.76
C SER A 280 -17.24 5.78 9.90
N ASP A 281 -17.38 5.81 8.57
CA ASP A 281 -16.47 5.08 7.66
C ASP A 281 -15.15 5.83 7.45
N ILE A 282 -15.10 7.14 7.82
CA ILE A 282 -13.88 7.94 7.78
C ILE A 282 -13.31 8.08 9.20
N ALA A 283 -12.15 7.49 9.43
CA ALA A 283 -11.51 7.52 10.74
C ALA A 283 -11.02 8.92 11.11
N GLY A 284 -11.26 9.30 12.36
CA GLY A 284 -10.81 10.56 12.95
C GLY A 284 -11.53 11.81 12.46
N TYR A 285 -12.45 11.74 11.51
CA TYR A 285 -13.11 12.93 10.97
C TYR A 285 -14.17 13.52 11.92
N ARG A 286 -14.10 14.83 12.17
CA ARG A 286 -14.92 15.56 13.14
C ARG A 286 -16.20 16.13 12.50
N TRP A 287 -17.13 15.25 12.15
CA TRP A 287 -18.36 15.59 11.40
C TRP A 287 -19.25 16.66 12.03
N ASN A 288 -19.29 16.73 13.35
CA ASN A 288 -20.26 17.55 14.10
C ASN A 288 -19.69 18.86 14.65
N GLU A 289 -18.43 19.18 14.36
CA GLU A 289 -17.72 20.32 14.95
C GLU A 289 -17.22 21.35 13.92
N ILE A 290 -17.65 21.20 12.65
CA ILE A 290 -17.22 22.08 11.53
C ILE A 290 -18.41 22.80 10.92
#